data_cb55a6cbb3628008e75cf83c4565ddc4
#
_entry.id   cb55a6cbb3628008e75cf83c4565ddc4
#
_cell.length_a   1.000
_cell.length_b   1.000
_cell.length_c   1.000
_cell.angle_alpha   90.00
_cell.angle_beta   90.00
_cell.angle_gamma   90.00
#
_symmetry.space_group_name_H-M   'P 1'
#
loop_
_entity.id
_entity.type
_entity.pdbx_description
1 polymer ?
#
loop_
_entity_poly.entity_id
_entity_poly.type
_entity_poly.pdbx_seq_one_letter_code
_entity_poly.pdbx_strand_id
1 'polypeptide(L)'
;MRLAPTVFIGDVALDEYYASERWPGLADKGFVQSLGSFVGGSVANAASVHAGLGAPTEFVSLLNSTAVSDRLLAELEARGVSVRHMLRGDDVPDSRNFIFLSEGEHVVLTVDMGFQPMELPRVLIEELRRPGYLYTTLYRARRLRHSALAQAELIQNFRAHGRRPVFDLDVGGFEEADIPYLRGAAALILNEVGYAAAFGDRPVQSLGEWLREHAVGALVRTRAADGAEALSGEGHHDVPGYAVAVEDVTGAGDTFGGALVHELAQGRGMEAALDFAVAASARAVTIRGPAGGVASQSAVEAFRASSRRSV
;
A
#
# COMPACT_ATOMS: atom_id res chain seq x y z
N MET A 1 24.43 4.06 -11.07
CA MET A 1 24.34 3.95 -9.61
C MET A 1 23.23 2.92 -9.32
N ARG A 2 23.45 1.88 -8.50
CA ARG A 2 22.33 0.98 -8.13
C ARG A 2 21.36 1.77 -7.26
N LEU A 3 20.08 1.73 -7.60
CA LEU A 3 19.02 2.29 -6.76
C LEU A 3 19.04 1.61 -5.38
N ALA A 4 18.90 2.41 -4.32
CA ALA A 4 18.70 1.85 -3.00
C ALA A 4 17.35 1.12 -2.96
N PRO A 5 17.22 -0.01 -2.25
CA PRO A 5 15.95 -0.70 -2.17
C PRO A 5 14.88 0.20 -1.51
N THR A 6 13.68 0.16 -2.08
CA THR A 6 12.50 0.70 -1.41
C THR A 6 12.07 -0.30 -0.35
N VAL A 7 11.89 0.17 0.88
CA VAL A 7 11.45 -0.67 2.01
C VAL A 7 9.94 -0.48 2.19
N PHE A 8 9.22 -1.58 2.20
CA PHE A 8 7.78 -1.62 2.48
C PHE A 8 7.57 -2.20 3.88
N ILE A 9 6.94 -1.46 4.77
CA ILE A 9 6.60 -1.94 6.12
C ILE A 9 5.09 -2.00 6.24
N GLY A 10 4.54 -3.21 6.32
CA GLY A 10 3.10 -3.37 6.30
C GLY A 10 2.64 -4.79 6.62
N ASP A 11 1.39 -5.05 6.24
CA ASP A 11 0.73 -6.32 6.45
C ASP A 11 0.83 -7.20 5.21
N VAL A 12 0.95 -8.49 5.46
CA VAL A 12 0.74 -9.56 4.50
C VAL A 12 -0.16 -10.59 5.16
N ALA A 13 -1.18 -11.08 4.47
CA ALA A 13 -2.14 -12.04 5.01
C ALA A 13 -2.50 -13.12 4.00
N LEU A 14 -2.93 -14.26 4.50
CA LEU A 14 -3.59 -15.28 3.68
C LEU A 14 -5.08 -14.94 3.62
N ASP A 15 -5.53 -14.51 2.45
CA ASP A 15 -6.93 -14.20 2.18
C ASP A 15 -7.64 -15.48 1.75
N GLU A 16 -8.52 -16.01 2.58
CA GLU A 16 -9.29 -17.22 2.36
C GLU A 16 -10.70 -16.87 1.94
N TYR A 17 -11.10 -17.27 0.72
CA TYR A 17 -12.38 -16.93 0.13
C TYR A 17 -13.37 -18.07 0.28
N TYR A 18 -14.58 -17.72 0.70
CA TYR A 18 -15.70 -18.62 0.88
C TYR A 18 -16.97 -18.04 0.26
N ALA A 19 -17.77 -18.86 -0.39
CA ALA A 19 -19.11 -18.48 -0.86
C ALA A 19 -20.18 -19.11 0.00
N SER A 20 -21.24 -18.37 0.29
CA SER A 20 -22.46 -18.82 0.93
C SER A 20 -23.67 -18.34 0.13
N GLU A 21 -24.68 -19.18 -0.04
CA GLU A 21 -25.93 -18.77 -0.70
C GLU A 21 -26.66 -17.70 0.11
N ARG A 22 -26.57 -17.76 1.43
CA ARG A 22 -27.19 -16.82 2.37
C ARG A 22 -26.26 -16.57 3.55
N TRP A 23 -26.14 -15.33 3.98
CA TRP A 23 -25.42 -15.00 5.21
C TRP A 23 -26.26 -15.44 6.43
N PRO A 24 -25.74 -16.33 7.31
CA PRO A 24 -26.48 -16.81 8.48
C PRO A 24 -26.63 -15.72 9.54
N GLY A 25 -27.72 -15.74 10.28
CA GLY A 25 -27.88 -14.94 11.49
C GLY A 25 -27.01 -15.43 12.64
N LEU A 26 -26.93 -14.66 13.74
CA LEU A 26 -26.03 -14.94 14.88
C LEU A 26 -26.27 -16.30 15.55
N ALA A 27 -27.50 -16.83 15.51
CA ALA A 27 -27.86 -18.14 16.08
C ALA A 27 -27.95 -19.26 15.05
N ASP A 28 -27.71 -18.97 13.77
CA ASP A 28 -27.87 -19.92 12.67
C ASP A 28 -26.58 -20.69 12.41
N LYS A 29 -26.72 -21.79 11.67
CA LYS A 29 -25.61 -22.54 11.06
C LYS A 29 -25.75 -22.44 9.55
N GLY A 30 -24.63 -22.25 8.87
CA GLY A 30 -24.56 -22.22 7.41
C GLY A 30 -23.44 -23.12 6.89
N PHE A 31 -23.55 -23.47 5.60
CA PHE A 31 -22.46 -24.12 4.86
C PHE A 31 -21.83 -23.12 3.94
N VAL A 32 -20.52 -23.22 3.78
CA VAL A 32 -19.75 -22.39 2.85
C VAL A 32 -18.97 -23.28 1.89
N GLN A 33 -18.84 -22.81 0.66
CA GLN A 33 -17.95 -23.39 -0.34
C GLN A 33 -16.61 -22.65 -0.32
N SER A 34 -15.51 -23.38 -0.17
CA SER A 34 -14.19 -22.77 -0.31
C SER A 34 -13.92 -22.42 -1.77
N LEU A 35 -13.50 -21.19 -2.02
CA LEU A 35 -13.10 -20.67 -3.34
C LEU A 35 -11.59 -20.58 -3.51
N GLY A 36 -10.82 -21.00 -2.49
CA GLY A 36 -9.36 -20.96 -2.49
C GLY A 36 -8.81 -19.87 -1.58
N SER A 37 -7.49 -19.72 -1.64
CA SER A 37 -6.78 -18.72 -0.84
C SER A 37 -5.64 -18.08 -1.62
N PHE A 38 -5.43 -16.79 -1.38
CA PHE A 38 -4.43 -15.95 -2.06
C PHE A 38 -3.61 -15.20 -1.01
N VAL A 39 -2.39 -14.85 -1.37
CA VAL A 39 -1.60 -13.93 -0.55
C VAL A 39 -1.98 -12.50 -0.89
N GLY A 40 -2.47 -11.78 0.12
CA GLY A 40 -2.93 -10.41 0.09
C GLY A 40 -2.24 -9.54 1.14
N GLY A 41 -2.87 -8.42 1.43
CA GLY A 41 -2.35 -7.35 2.30
C GLY A 41 -1.91 -6.15 1.46
N SER A 42 -2.45 -4.96 1.75
CA SER A 42 -2.29 -3.76 0.92
C SER A 42 -0.83 -3.44 0.64
N VAL A 43 -0.01 -3.37 1.68
CA VAL A 43 1.42 -3.03 1.52
C VAL A 43 2.21 -4.16 0.85
N ALA A 44 1.84 -5.43 1.06
CA ALA A 44 2.46 -6.57 0.38
C ALA A 44 2.12 -6.60 -1.11
N ASN A 45 0.90 -6.23 -1.48
CA ASN A 45 0.51 -6.06 -2.88
C ASN A 45 1.29 -4.92 -3.53
N ALA A 46 1.36 -3.74 -2.89
CA ALA A 46 2.15 -2.62 -3.38
C ALA A 46 3.64 -2.97 -3.55
N ALA A 47 4.23 -3.72 -2.61
CA ALA A 47 5.59 -4.23 -2.71
C ALA A 47 5.77 -5.19 -3.90
N SER A 48 4.80 -6.08 -4.12
CA SER A 48 4.79 -7.02 -5.24
C SER A 48 4.74 -6.29 -6.59
N VAL A 49 3.92 -5.24 -6.69
CA VAL A 49 3.86 -4.37 -7.88
C VAL A 49 5.20 -3.68 -8.12
N HIS A 50 5.77 -3.06 -7.10
CA HIS A 50 7.06 -2.37 -7.19
C HIS A 50 8.19 -3.32 -7.62
N ALA A 51 8.21 -4.55 -7.11
CA ALA A 51 9.17 -5.58 -7.51
C ALA A 51 8.93 -6.04 -8.97
N GLY A 52 7.68 -6.27 -9.36
CA GLY A 52 7.29 -6.64 -10.72
C GLY A 52 7.71 -5.62 -11.77
N LEU A 53 7.73 -4.32 -11.41
CA LEU A 53 8.24 -3.23 -12.24
C LEU A 53 9.78 -3.24 -12.35
N GLY A 54 10.48 -4.14 -11.66
CA GLY A 54 11.91 -4.38 -11.78
C GLY A 54 12.78 -3.61 -10.77
N ALA A 55 12.21 -3.00 -9.74
CA ALA A 55 12.98 -2.27 -8.74
C ALA A 55 13.35 -3.13 -7.51
N PRO A 56 14.51 -2.87 -6.88
CA PRO A 56 14.89 -3.53 -5.64
C PRO A 56 13.87 -3.24 -4.53
N THR A 57 13.22 -4.29 -4.03
CA THR A 57 12.09 -4.21 -3.10
C THR A 57 12.37 -5.05 -1.88
N GLU A 58 12.17 -4.48 -0.71
CA GLU A 58 12.29 -5.15 0.57
C GLU A 58 10.99 -5.00 1.36
N PHE A 59 10.51 -6.10 1.91
CA PHE A 59 9.28 -6.11 2.70
C PHE A 59 9.55 -6.52 4.15
N VAL A 60 8.93 -5.82 5.07
CA VAL A 60 9.04 -6.03 6.51
C VAL A 60 7.64 -6.12 7.12
N SER A 61 7.40 -7.20 7.83
CA SER A 61 6.20 -7.40 8.66
C SER A 61 6.57 -8.20 9.90
N LEU A 62 5.61 -8.39 10.80
CA LEU A 62 5.75 -9.27 11.96
C LEU A 62 4.85 -10.49 11.75
N LEU A 63 5.46 -11.67 11.68
CA LEU A 63 4.79 -12.96 11.49
C LEU A 63 5.23 -13.96 12.54
N ASN A 64 4.45 -15.03 12.73
CA ASN A 64 4.86 -16.19 13.50
C ASN A 64 5.72 -17.16 12.66
N SER A 65 6.02 -18.35 13.20
CA SER A 65 6.83 -19.38 12.52
C SER A 65 6.00 -20.61 12.14
N THR A 66 4.81 -20.38 11.56
CA THR A 66 3.90 -21.45 11.09
C THR A 66 4.00 -21.65 9.59
N ALA A 67 3.42 -22.73 9.09
CA ALA A 67 3.31 -23.01 7.66
C ALA A 67 2.55 -21.92 6.88
N VAL A 68 1.63 -21.19 7.52
CA VAL A 68 0.94 -20.04 6.91
C VAL A 68 1.95 -18.94 6.61
N SER A 69 2.75 -18.56 7.59
CA SER A 69 3.81 -17.56 7.43
C SER A 69 4.84 -17.96 6.39
N ASP A 70 5.25 -19.24 6.37
CA ASP A 70 6.20 -19.74 5.38
C ASP A 70 5.63 -19.65 3.95
N ARG A 71 4.33 -19.94 3.76
CA ARG A 71 3.65 -19.75 2.49
C ARG A 71 3.61 -18.28 2.05
N LEU A 72 3.29 -17.36 2.98
CA LEU A 72 3.28 -15.92 2.72
C LEU A 72 4.64 -15.43 2.21
N LEU A 73 5.71 -15.85 2.88
CA LEU A 73 7.08 -15.46 2.51
C LEU A 73 7.51 -16.04 1.17
N ALA A 74 7.26 -17.33 0.95
CA ALA A 74 7.61 -17.99 -0.30
C ALA A 74 6.94 -17.32 -1.52
N GLU A 75 5.69 -16.88 -1.36
CA GLU A 75 4.98 -16.20 -2.44
C GLU A 75 5.49 -14.78 -2.69
N LEU A 76 5.86 -14.02 -1.64
CA LEU A 76 6.51 -12.72 -1.79
C LEU A 76 7.86 -12.87 -2.50
N GLU A 77 8.68 -13.83 -2.11
CA GLU A 77 9.97 -14.13 -2.77
C GLU A 77 9.79 -14.53 -4.23
N ALA A 78 8.78 -15.34 -4.55
CA ALA A 78 8.44 -15.70 -5.92
C ALA A 78 8.03 -14.49 -6.79
N ARG A 79 7.50 -13.43 -6.17
CA ARG A 79 7.20 -12.12 -6.81
C ARG A 79 8.40 -11.18 -6.87
N GLY A 80 9.59 -11.62 -6.42
CA GLY A 80 10.82 -10.82 -6.43
C GLY A 80 10.98 -9.85 -5.26
N VAL A 81 10.17 -10.00 -4.21
CA VAL A 81 10.25 -9.19 -2.99
C VAL A 81 11.22 -9.83 -2.00
N SER A 82 12.21 -9.08 -1.52
CA SER A 82 13.12 -9.54 -0.45
C SER A 82 12.42 -9.53 0.90
N VAL A 83 12.47 -10.64 1.61
CA VAL A 83 11.90 -10.82 2.96
C VAL A 83 12.97 -10.99 4.04
N ARG A 84 14.23 -10.64 3.74
CA ARG A 84 15.39 -10.89 4.62
C ARG A 84 15.31 -10.24 6.02
N HIS A 85 14.49 -9.19 6.17
CA HIS A 85 14.29 -8.47 7.43
C HIS A 85 12.92 -8.74 8.05
N MET A 86 12.28 -9.86 7.69
CA MET A 86 11.01 -10.26 8.30
C MET A 86 11.17 -10.49 9.79
N LEU A 87 10.28 -9.89 10.58
CA LEU A 87 10.26 -10.06 12.02
C LEU A 87 9.47 -11.33 12.38
N ARG A 88 9.90 -12.01 13.44
CA ARG A 88 9.24 -13.21 13.95
C ARG A 88 8.84 -12.99 15.42
N GLY A 89 7.64 -13.44 15.76
CA GLY A 89 7.11 -13.41 17.13
C GLY A 89 6.32 -14.67 17.43
N ASP A 90 6.62 -15.33 18.55
CA ASP A 90 5.98 -16.60 18.92
C ASP A 90 4.51 -16.40 19.34
N ASP A 91 4.16 -15.23 19.88
CA ASP A 91 2.81 -14.89 20.31
C ASP A 91 1.95 -14.21 19.21
N VAL A 92 2.45 -14.18 17.97
CA VAL A 92 1.71 -13.61 16.84
C VAL A 92 0.81 -14.67 16.23
N PRO A 93 -0.49 -14.43 16.05
CA PRO A 93 -1.38 -15.38 15.39
C PRO A 93 -1.04 -15.50 13.90
N ASP A 94 -1.60 -16.52 13.24
CA ASP A 94 -1.54 -16.62 11.78
C ASP A 94 -2.17 -15.40 11.12
N SER A 95 -1.46 -14.83 10.16
CA SER A 95 -1.93 -13.68 9.39
C SER A 95 -2.96 -14.14 8.35
N ARG A 96 -4.25 -14.02 8.66
CA ARG A 96 -5.36 -14.50 7.84
C ARG A 96 -6.50 -13.49 7.77
N ASN A 97 -7.13 -13.45 6.61
CA ASN A 97 -8.45 -12.85 6.41
C ASN A 97 -9.42 -13.94 5.93
N PHE A 98 -10.60 -13.98 6.51
CA PHE A 98 -11.71 -14.81 6.03
C PHE A 98 -12.67 -13.90 5.26
N ILE A 99 -12.80 -14.15 3.97
CA ILE A 99 -13.62 -13.33 3.06
C ILE A 99 -14.81 -14.18 2.61
N PHE A 100 -16.00 -13.78 3.04
CA PHE A 100 -17.23 -14.45 2.72
C PHE A 100 -17.98 -13.66 1.66
N LEU A 101 -18.31 -14.32 0.56
CA LEU A 101 -19.16 -13.79 -0.50
C LEU A 101 -20.57 -14.34 -0.32
N SER A 102 -21.56 -13.48 -0.17
CA SER A 102 -22.96 -13.88 0.02
C SER A 102 -23.89 -12.80 -0.54
N GLU A 103 -24.91 -13.20 -1.28
CA GLU A 103 -25.99 -12.31 -1.78
C GLU A 103 -25.47 -11.10 -2.58
N GLY A 104 -24.31 -11.23 -3.24
CA GLY A 104 -23.68 -10.16 -4.02
C GLY A 104 -22.82 -9.19 -3.20
N GLU A 105 -22.73 -9.40 -1.89
CA GLU A 105 -21.94 -8.62 -0.95
C GLU A 105 -20.75 -9.43 -0.41
N HIS A 106 -19.88 -8.80 0.37
CA HIS A 106 -18.79 -9.48 1.05
C HIS A 106 -18.66 -9.07 2.52
N VAL A 107 -18.21 -10.03 3.34
CA VAL A 107 -17.83 -9.81 4.73
C VAL A 107 -16.37 -10.21 4.89
N VAL A 108 -15.55 -9.35 5.47
CA VAL A 108 -14.15 -9.63 5.76
C VAL A 108 -13.95 -9.70 7.27
N LEU A 109 -13.45 -10.85 7.73
CA LEU A 109 -13.05 -11.07 9.12
C LEU A 109 -11.53 -11.23 9.18
N THR A 110 -10.85 -10.25 9.74
CA THR A 110 -9.40 -10.26 9.91
C THR A 110 -9.04 -10.86 11.26
N VAL A 111 -8.16 -11.84 11.27
CA VAL A 111 -7.54 -12.32 12.52
C VAL A 111 -6.70 -11.19 13.11
N ASP A 112 -6.81 -11.01 14.43
CA ASP A 112 -6.12 -9.94 15.16
C ASP A 112 -4.59 -10.12 15.12
N MET A 113 -3.95 -9.57 14.08
CA MET A 113 -2.53 -9.68 13.82
C MET A 113 -1.76 -8.39 14.05
N GLY A 114 -2.48 -7.31 14.18
CA GLY A 114 -1.90 -6.01 13.94
C GLY A 114 -1.66 -5.15 15.16
N PHE A 115 -2.11 -5.56 16.32
CA PHE A 115 -2.02 -4.73 17.53
C PHE A 115 -0.67 -4.80 18.26
N GLN A 116 0.19 -5.75 17.89
CA GLN A 116 1.45 -5.94 18.56
C GLN A 116 2.53 -4.95 18.09
N PRO A 117 3.35 -4.43 19.00
CA PRO A 117 4.50 -3.61 18.65
C PRO A 117 5.47 -4.38 17.74
N MET A 118 6.02 -3.68 16.76
CA MET A 118 7.07 -4.19 15.89
C MET A 118 8.42 -3.66 16.38
N GLU A 119 9.14 -4.46 17.17
CA GLU A 119 10.49 -4.10 17.63
C GLU A 119 11.48 -4.30 16.48
N LEU A 120 12.00 -3.19 15.96
CA LEU A 120 12.93 -3.21 14.83
C LEU A 120 14.35 -3.54 15.30
N PRO A 121 14.99 -4.59 14.79
CA PRO A 121 16.36 -4.91 15.14
C PRO A 121 17.34 -3.87 14.58
N ARG A 122 18.50 -3.73 15.24
CA ARG A 122 19.52 -2.73 14.87
C ARG A 122 19.90 -2.80 13.38
N VAL A 123 20.04 -4.01 12.84
CA VAL A 123 20.39 -4.18 11.40
C VAL A 123 19.35 -3.54 10.48
N LEU A 124 18.07 -3.63 10.81
CA LEU A 124 17.00 -3.01 10.02
C LEU A 124 16.98 -1.48 10.23
N ILE A 125 17.25 -1.00 11.44
CA ILE A 125 17.40 0.43 11.70
C ILE A 125 18.53 1.04 10.85
N GLU A 126 19.67 0.36 10.76
CA GLU A 126 20.80 0.79 9.94
C GLU A 126 20.44 0.81 8.45
N GLU A 127 19.65 -0.15 7.97
CA GLU A 127 19.11 -0.13 6.60
C GLU A 127 18.12 1.03 6.39
N LEU A 128 17.19 1.23 7.31
CA LEU A 128 16.19 2.30 7.23
C LEU A 128 16.80 3.71 7.35
N ARG A 129 17.99 3.84 7.90
CA ARG A 129 18.77 5.09 7.94
C ARG A 129 19.52 5.40 6.64
N ARG A 130 19.45 4.54 5.62
CA ARG A 130 20.03 4.83 4.31
C ARG A 130 19.06 5.64 3.46
N PRO A 131 19.54 6.52 2.57
CA PRO A 131 18.67 7.20 1.61
C PRO A 131 17.87 6.20 0.75
N GLY A 132 16.63 6.54 0.45
CA GLY A 132 15.71 5.72 -0.34
C GLY A 132 14.27 5.95 0.09
N TYR A 133 13.32 5.18 -0.42
CA TYR A 133 11.92 5.30 -0.04
C TYR A 133 11.53 4.28 1.04
N LEU A 134 10.58 4.68 1.88
CA LEU A 134 9.85 3.85 2.82
C LEU A 134 8.36 3.98 2.50
N TYR A 135 7.71 2.88 2.14
CA TYR A 135 6.26 2.84 1.94
C TYR A 135 5.60 2.14 3.13
N THR A 136 4.61 2.79 3.73
CA THR A 136 3.94 2.24 4.92
C THR A 136 2.55 2.86 5.11
N THR A 137 1.81 2.37 6.10
CA THR A 137 0.55 2.94 6.58
C THR A 137 0.73 3.57 7.96
N LEU A 138 -0.18 4.48 8.36
CA LEU A 138 -0.21 4.98 9.75
C LEU A 138 -0.44 3.86 10.75
N TYR A 139 -1.28 2.89 10.39
CA TYR A 139 -1.55 1.72 11.21
C TYR A 139 -0.25 1.00 11.62
N ARG A 140 0.69 0.82 10.71
CA ARG A 140 1.99 0.20 10.98
C ARG A 140 2.99 1.16 11.62
N ALA A 141 3.07 2.38 11.15
CA ALA A 141 3.98 3.38 11.71
C ALA A 141 3.78 3.60 13.21
N ARG A 142 2.53 3.62 13.68
CA ARG A 142 2.18 3.75 15.10
C ARG A 142 2.66 2.59 15.97
N ARG A 143 3.06 1.45 15.39
CA ARG A 143 3.50 0.23 16.10
C ARG A 143 4.99 0.01 16.08
N LEU A 144 5.75 0.80 15.33
CA LEU A 144 7.20 0.67 15.25
C LEU A 144 7.86 1.06 16.57
N ARG A 145 8.85 0.27 16.99
CA ARG A 145 9.65 0.49 18.19
C ARG A 145 11.11 0.17 17.91
N HIS A 146 12.00 0.86 18.59
CA HIS A 146 13.43 0.50 18.65
C HIS A 146 14.06 1.15 19.87
N SER A 147 14.47 0.37 20.85
CA SER A 147 15.08 0.87 22.09
C SER A 147 14.23 1.99 22.73
N ALA A 148 14.83 3.19 22.94
CA ALA A 148 14.14 4.35 23.50
C ALA A 148 13.26 5.11 22.48
N LEU A 149 13.50 4.91 21.17
CA LEU A 149 12.74 5.57 20.13
C LEU A 149 11.48 4.77 19.79
N ALA A 150 10.38 5.45 19.63
CA ALA A 150 9.12 4.82 19.30
C ALA A 150 8.32 5.65 18.29
N GLN A 151 7.48 4.97 17.50
CA GLN A 151 6.44 5.60 16.70
C GLN A 151 6.96 6.74 15.79
N ALA A 152 6.41 7.95 15.95
CA ALA A 152 6.76 9.10 15.12
C ALA A 152 8.25 9.47 15.18
N GLU A 153 8.90 9.31 16.34
CA GLU A 153 10.33 9.59 16.48
C GLU A 153 11.19 8.69 15.59
N LEU A 154 10.81 7.42 15.42
CA LEU A 154 11.49 6.52 14.49
C LEU A 154 11.36 6.98 13.05
N ILE A 155 10.15 7.37 12.62
CA ILE A 155 9.92 7.89 11.27
C ILE A 155 10.75 9.15 11.03
N GLN A 156 10.76 10.08 12.00
CA GLN A 156 11.57 11.29 11.91
C GLN A 156 13.08 11.00 11.90
N ASN A 157 13.52 9.98 12.66
CA ASN A 157 14.90 9.54 12.65
C ASN A 157 15.31 8.98 11.27
N PHE A 158 14.49 8.14 10.64
CA PHE A 158 14.75 7.64 9.29
C PHE A 158 14.81 8.77 8.28
N ARG A 159 13.88 9.71 8.36
CA ARG A 159 13.84 10.88 7.49
C ARG A 159 15.09 11.76 7.63
N ALA A 160 15.55 11.99 8.84
CA ALA A 160 16.78 12.78 9.10
C ALA A 160 18.03 12.17 8.46
N HIS A 161 18.02 10.86 8.17
CA HIS A 161 19.08 10.12 7.48
C HIS A 161 18.83 9.96 5.98
N GLY A 162 17.86 10.68 5.41
CA GLY A 162 17.59 10.68 3.97
C GLY A 162 16.58 9.64 3.49
N ARG A 163 15.92 8.87 4.37
CA ARG A 163 14.78 8.03 4.01
C ARG A 163 13.58 8.92 3.69
N ARG A 164 12.85 8.60 2.64
CA ARG A 164 11.71 9.37 2.12
C ARG A 164 10.42 8.59 2.36
N PRO A 165 9.68 8.83 3.47
CA PRO A 165 8.44 8.10 3.75
C PRO A 165 7.33 8.44 2.76
N VAL A 166 6.62 7.43 2.28
CA VAL A 166 5.35 7.52 1.56
C VAL A 166 4.31 6.81 2.41
N PHE A 167 3.25 7.50 2.75
CA PHE A 167 2.15 6.94 3.54
C PHE A 167 0.95 6.66 2.66
N ASP A 168 0.51 5.42 2.67
CA ASP A 168 -0.80 5.03 2.17
C ASP A 168 -1.80 5.15 3.32
N LEU A 169 -2.70 6.11 3.22
CA LEU A 169 -3.68 6.45 4.25
C LEU A 169 -5.07 5.88 3.92
N ASP A 170 -5.24 5.43 2.67
CA ASP A 170 -6.44 4.78 2.13
C ASP A 170 -7.75 5.46 2.59
N VAL A 171 -8.71 4.69 3.11
CA VAL A 171 -10.01 5.16 3.63
C VAL A 171 -9.92 5.82 5.01
N GLY A 172 -8.85 5.53 5.76
CA GLY A 172 -8.72 5.96 7.16
C GLY A 172 -8.41 7.45 7.32
N GLY A 173 -7.80 8.08 6.30
CA GLY A 173 -7.31 9.45 6.44
C GLY A 173 -6.30 9.58 7.59
N PHE A 174 -6.34 10.70 8.30
CA PHE A 174 -5.52 10.94 9.49
C PHE A 174 -6.16 12.02 10.39
N GLU A 175 -5.73 12.05 11.64
CA GLU A 175 -6.12 13.04 12.64
C GLU A 175 -4.92 13.96 12.98
N GLU A 176 -5.16 15.04 13.73
CA GLU A 176 -4.10 15.97 14.15
C GLU A 176 -2.98 15.27 14.95
N ALA A 177 -3.34 14.26 15.75
CA ALA A 177 -2.40 13.45 16.50
C ALA A 177 -1.42 12.64 15.61
N ASP A 178 -1.72 12.48 14.33
CA ASP A 178 -0.88 11.76 13.37
C ASP A 178 0.14 12.64 12.65
N ILE A 179 -0.03 13.95 12.71
CA ILE A 179 0.87 14.90 12.05
C ILE A 179 2.35 14.64 12.35
N PRO A 180 2.76 14.27 13.58
CA PRO A 180 4.16 13.92 13.86
C PRO A 180 4.73 12.79 12.99
N TYR A 181 3.91 11.81 12.56
CA TYR A 181 4.33 10.76 11.64
C TYR A 181 4.47 11.25 10.21
N LEU A 182 3.53 12.10 9.77
CA LEU A 182 3.39 12.56 8.39
C LEU A 182 4.34 13.71 8.04
N ARG A 183 4.81 14.45 9.05
CA ARG A 183 5.70 15.59 8.85
C ARG A 183 6.95 15.20 8.06
N GLY A 184 7.13 15.86 6.92
CA GLY A 184 8.25 15.64 6.01
C GLY A 184 8.14 14.35 5.20
N ALA A 185 6.96 13.75 5.09
CA ALA A 185 6.71 12.65 4.17
C ALA A 185 6.96 13.08 2.72
N ALA A 186 7.45 12.17 1.89
CA ALA A 186 7.64 12.41 0.47
C ALA A 186 6.29 12.50 -0.26
N ALA A 187 5.34 11.65 0.12
CA ALA A 187 3.97 11.69 -0.38
C ALA A 187 2.98 11.09 0.64
N LEU A 188 1.76 11.60 0.61
CA LEU A 188 0.58 11.04 1.27
C LEU A 188 -0.40 10.62 0.19
N ILE A 189 -0.87 9.36 0.22
CA ILE A 189 -1.83 8.81 -0.72
C ILE A 189 -3.14 8.57 0.02
N LEU A 190 -4.24 9.13 -0.49
CA LEU A 190 -5.58 8.94 0.04
C LEU A 190 -6.53 8.62 -1.10
N ASN A 191 -7.51 7.78 -0.84
CA ASN A 191 -8.66 7.68 -1.71
C ASN A 191 -9.69 8.79 -1.38
N GLU A 192 -10.80 8.84 -2.10
CA GLU A 192 -11.82 9.89 -1.89
C GLU A 192 -12.39 9.90 -0.48
N VAL A 193 -12.59 8.71 0.11
CA VAL A 193 -13.12 8.56 1.48
C VAL A 193 -12.13 9.07 2.51
N GLY A 194 -10.88 8.62 2.44
CA GLY A 194 -9.81 9.07 3.33
C GLY A 194 -9.49 10.55 3.16
N TYR A 195 -9.57 11.06 1.94
CA TYR A 195 -9.40 12.48 1.67
C TYR A 195 -10.50 13.32 2.32
N ALA A 196 -11.75 12.91 2.15
CA ALA A 196 -12.90 13.60 2.78
C ALA A 196 -12.80 13.55 4.31
N ALA A 197 -12.35 12.44 4.89
CA ALA A 197 -12.13 12.34 6.33
C ALA A 197 -11.04 13.29 6.84
N ALA A 198 -9.94 13.48 6.09
CA ALA A 198 -8.82 14.31 6.50
C ALA A 198 -9.01 15.81 6.20
N PHE A 199 -9.62 16.15 5.06
CA PHE A 199 -9.66 17.51 4.54
C PHE A 199 -11.07 18.02 4.20
N GLY A 200 -12.12 17.19 4.34
CA GLY A 200 -13.48 17.52 3.91
C GLY A 200 -13.55 17.76 2.41
N ASP A 201 -14.33 18.76 2.01
CA ASP A 201 -14.54 19.15 0.60
C ASP A 201 -13.50 20.14 0.09
N ARG A 202 -12.38 20.34 0.78
CA ARG A 202 -11.33 21.29 0.35
C ARG A 202 -10.70 20.80 -0.96
N PRO A 203 -10.61 21.66 -2.00
CA PRO A 203 -9.91 21.28 -3.23
C PRO A 203 -8.42 20.99 -2.96
N VAL A 204 -7.85 19.96 -3.61
CA VAL A 204 -6.46 19.57 -3.42
C VAL A 204 -5.49 20.74 -3.65
N GLN A 205 -5.73 21.54 -4.69
CA GLN A 205 -4.90 22.72 -4.99
C GLN A 205 -4.89 23.79 -3.90
N SER A 206 -5.87 23.80 -2.99
CA SER A 206 -5.92 24.76 -1.87
C SER A 206 -5.01 24.39 -0.69
N LEU A 207 -4.43 23.18 -0.70
CA LEU A 207 -3.68 22.62 0.43
C LEU A 207 -2.18 22.94 0.40
N GLY A 208 -1.72 23.85 -0.48
CA GLY A 208 -0.30 24.18 -0.61
C GLY A 208 0.32 24.78 0.66
N GLU A 209 -0.41 25.53 1.44
CA GLU A 209 0.05 26.04 2.74
C GLU A 209 0.23 24.92 3.76
N TRP A 210 -0.75 24.01 3.85
CA TRP A 210 -0.70 22.84 4.70
C TRP A 210 0.51 21.95 4.39
N LEU A 211 0.78 21.71 3.10
CA LEU A 211 1.97 20.93 2.68
C LEU A 211 3.27 21.60 3.15
N ARG A 212 3.38 22.92 3.00
CA ARG A 212 4.57 23.67 3.44
C ARG A 212 4.74 23.64 4.95
N GLU A 213 3.68 23.88 5.70
CA GLU A 213 3.67 23.88 7.17
C GLU A 213 4.15 22.55 7.74
N HIS A 214 3.74 21.44 7.13
CA HIS A 214 4.10 20.10 7.56
C HIS A 214 5.28 19.51 6.78
N ALA A 215 5.89 20.28 5.88
CA ALA A 215 7.00 19.85 5.03
C ALA A 215 6.70 18.57 4.24
N VAL A 216 5.43 18.32 3.89
CA VAL A 216 5.00 17.18 3.07
C VAL A 216 5.30 17.48 1.61
N GLY A 217 5.97 16.53 0.92
CA GLY A 217 6.41 16.72 -0.46
C GLY A 217 5.27 16.71 -1.46
N ALA A 218 4.29 15.82 -1.26
CA ALA A 218 3.12 15.72 -2.14
C ALA A 218 1.90 15.17 -1.39
N LEU A 219 0.72 15.61 -1.82
CA LEU A 219 -0.57 15.03 -1.48
C LEU A 219 -1.18 14.45 -2.74
N VAL A 220 -1.58 13.19 -2.70
CA VAL A 220 -2.14 12.43 -3.84
C VAL A 220 -3.52 11.95 -3.46
N ARG A 221 -4.53 12.24 -4.28
CA ARG A 221 -5.90 11.74 -4.14
C ARG A 221 -6.25 10.85 -5.33
N THR A 222 -6.56 9.58 -5.07
CA THR A 222 -7.12 8.68 -6.07
C THR A 222 -8.63 8.87 -6.16
N ARG A 223 -9.19 8.76 -7.38
CA ARG A 223 -10.60 9.03 -7.68
C ARG A 223 -11.23 7.88 -8.49
N ALA A 224 -10.90 6.67 -8.12
CA ALA A 224 -11.39 5.44 -8.77
C ALA A 224 -11.30 5.52 -10.31
N ALA A 225 -12.44 5.43 -11.01
CA ALA A 225 -12.50 5.49 -12.48
C ALA A 225 -12.09 6.86 -13.05
N ASP A 226 -12.16 7.94 -12.26
CA ASP A 226 -11.82 9.29 -12.68
C ASP A 226 -10.33 9.59 -12.63
N GLY A 227 -9.52 8.60 -12.20
CA GLY A 227 -8.06 8.70 -12.17
C GLY A 227 -7.51 9.22 -10.85
N ALA A 228 -6.61 10.20 -10.89
CA ALA A 228 -5.99 10.73 -9.68
C ALA A 228 -5.52 12.17 -9.86
N GLU A 229 -5.40 12.90 -8.76
CA GLU A 229 -4.78 14.23 -8.73
C GLU A 229 -3.70 14.31 -7.64
N ALA A 230 -2.74 15.19 -7.83
CA ALA A 230 -1.68 15.43 -6.86
C ALA A 230 -1.35 16.93 -6.76
N LEU A 231 -1.00 17.35 -5.54
CA LEU A 231 -0.38 18.65 -5.27
C LEU A 231 1.02 18.43 -4.73
N SER A 232 2.01 19.04 -5.33
CA SER A 232 3.42 18.96 -4.92
C SER A 232 4.13 20.30 -5.10
N GLY A 233 5.43 20.33 -4.83
CA GLY A 233 6.27 21.50 -5.17
C GLY A 233 6.36 21.80 -6.68
N GLU A 234 6.00 20.83 -7.54
CA GLU A 234 5.94 20.99 -9.00
C GLU A 234 4.59 21.60 -9.46
N GLY A 235 3.62 21.74 -8.56
CA GLY A 235 2.28 22.25 -8.87
C GLY A 235 1.17 21.24 -8.62
N HIS A 236 -0.02 21.55 -9.13
CA HIS A 236 -1.18 20.66 -9.13
C HIS A 236 -1.25 19.93 -10.47
N HIS A 237 -1.37 18.61 -10.40
CA HIS A 237 -1.51 17.71 -11.55
C HIS A 237 -2.82 16.94 -11.40
N ASP A 238 -3.55 16.83 -12.49
CA ASP A 238 -4.80 16.08 -12.61
C ASP A 238 -4.68 15.11 -13.79
N VAL A 239 -4.78 13.82 -13.51
CA VAL A 239 -4.61 12.74 -14.48
C VAL A 239 -5.93 11.97 -14.58
N PRO A 240 -6.62 12.01 -15.71
CA PRO A 240 -7.87 11.26 -15.91
C PRO A 240 -7.59 9.76 -15.95
N GLY A 241 -8.60 8.96 -15.55
CA GLY A 241 -8.56 7.51 -15.61
C GLY A 241 -8.53 6.96 -17.05
N TYR A 242 -8.71 5.65 -17.15
CA TYR A 242 -8.81 4.95 -18.44
C TYR A 242 -10.19 4.29 -18.57
N ALA A 243 -10.76 4.35 -19.76
CA ALA A 243 -11.99 3.65 -20.11
C ALA A 243 -11.67 2.16 -20.34
N VAL A 244 -11.90 1.33 -19.33
CA VAL A 244 -11.61 -0.11 -19.32
C VAL A 244 -12.82 -0.94 -18.90
N ALA A 245 -12.87 -2.19 -19.37
CA ALA A 245 -13.78 -3.19 -18.82
C ALA A 245 -13.22 -3.68 -17.49
N VAL A 246 -13.94 -3.44 -16.41
CA VAL A 246 -13.53 -3.82 -15.06
C VAL A 246 -13.91 -5.29 -14.79
N GLU A 247 -12.91 -6.11 -14.47
CA GLU A 247 -13.09 -7.50 -14.04
C GLU A 247 -13.04 -7.62 -12.51
N ASP A 248 -12.09 -6.91 -11.87
CA ASP A 248 -11.90 -6.96 -10.42
C ASP A 248 -11.18 -5.68 -9.95
N VAL A 249 -11.73 -5.01 -8.95
CA VAL A 249 -11.14 -3.79 -8.38
C VAL A 249 -10.17 -4.06 -7.23
N THR A 250 -10.03 -5.32 -6.80
CA THR A 250 -9.19 -5.70 -5.67
C THR A 250 -7.72 -5.38 -5.97
N GLY A 251 -7.07 -4.66 -5.06
CA GLY A 251 -5.67 -4.27 -5.19
C GLY A 251 -5.39 -3.13 -6.17
N ALA A 252 -6.41 -2.44 -6.69
CA ALA A 252 -6.23 -1.28 -7.56
C ALA A 252 -5.47 -0.14 -6.87
N GLY A 253 -5.83 0.18 -5.62
CA GLY A 253 -5.13 1.17 -4.79
C GLY A 253 -3.71 0.75 -4.46
N ASP A 254 -3.49 -0.52 -4.12
CA ASP A 254 -2.17 -1.09 -3.85
C ASP A 254 -1.27 -1.00 -5.09
N THR A 255 -1.85 -1.28 -6.27
CA THR A 255 -1.16 -1.16 -7.55
C THR A 255 -0.78 0.28 -7.83
N PHE A 256 -1.69 1.21 -7.59
CA PHE A 256 -1.41 2.64 -7.73
C PHE A 256 -0.27 3.07 -6.82
N GLY A 257 -0.32 2.75 -5.53
CA GLY A 257 0.70 3.12 -4.55
C GLY A 257 2.07 2.52 -4.87
N GLY A 258 2.13 1.22 -5.21
CA GLY A 258 3.36 0.53 -5.61
C GLY A 258 4.00 1.11 -6.87
N ALA A 259 3.19 1.45 -7.89
CA ALA A 259 3.64 2.07 -9.12
C ALA A 259 4.08 3.52 -8.92
N LEU A 260 3.36 4.30 -8.11
CA LEU A 260 3.73 5.69 -7.79
C LEU A 260 5.10 5.75 -7.11
N VAL A 261 5.31 4.95 -6.06
CA VAL A 261 6.60 4.95 -5.35
C VAL A 261 7.73 4.41 -6.22
N HIS A 262 7.43 3.50 -7.16
CA HIS A 262 8.40 3.03 -8.16
C HIS A 262 8.92 4.20 -9.00
N GLU A 263 8.05 4.97 -9.62
CA GLU A 263 8.43 6.11 -10.46
C GLU A 263 9.15 7.21 -9.68
N LEU A 264 8.69 7.50 -8.46
CA LEU A 264 9.38 8.44 -7.56
C LEU A 264 10.80 7.96 -7.21
N ALA A 265 10.99 6.64 -6.99
CA ALA A 265 12.30 6.06 -6.72
C ALA A 265 13.22 6.10 -7.94
N GLN A 266 12.66 6.10 -9.16
CA GLN A 266 13.40 6.34 -10.42
C GLN A 266 13.76 7.81 -10.64
N GLY A 267 13.30 8.71 -9.76
CA GLY A 267 13.55 10.15 -9.88
C GLY A 267 12.64 10.85 -10.90
N ARG A 268 11.50 10.25 -11.24
CA ARG A 268 10.49 10.89 -12.09
C ARG A 268 9.78 12.01 -11.34
N GLY A 269 9.39 13.07 -12.06
CA GLY A 269 8.53 14.13 -11.52
C GLY A 269 7.12 13.61 -11.19
N MET A 270 6.39 14.39 -10.39
CA MET A 270 5.08 13.96 -9.85
C MET A 270 4.07 13.69 -10.97
N GLU A 271 4.00 14.51 -12.01
CA GLU A 271 3.08 14.32 -13.12
C GLU A 271 3.29 12.97 -13.82
N ALA A 272 4.55 12.65 -14.16
CA ALA A 272 4.88 11.40 -14.83
C ALA A 272 4.62 10.17 -13.93
N ALA A 273 4.93 10.29 -12.64
CA ALA A 273 4.68 9.24 -11.67
C ALA A 273 3.18 8.97 -11.47
N LEU A 274 2.38 10.05 -11.42
CA LEU A 274 0.93 9.96 -11.30
C LEU A 274 0.31 9.29 -12.54
N ASP A 275 0.74 9.72 -13.74
CA ASP A 275 0.26 9.18 -15.02
C ASP A 275 0.56 7.68 -15.15
N PHE A 276 1.76 7.26 -14.76
CA PHE A 276 2.13 5.85 -14.77
C PHE A 276 1.34 5.02 -13.74
N ALA A 277 1.15 5.56 -12.53
CA ALA A 277 0.40 4.88 -11.47
C ALA A 277 -1.08 4.68 -11.83
N VAL A 278 -1.72 5.70 -12.44
CA VAL A 278 -3.10 5.59 -12.97
C VAL A 278 -3.19 4.50 -14.03
N ALA A 279 -2.21 4.41 -14.95
CA ALA A 279 -2.20 3.40 -15.99
C ALA A 279 -2.00 1.98 -15.42
N ALA A 280 -1.09 1.83 -14.46
CA ALA A 280 -0.84 0.55 -13.79
C ALA A 280 -2.10 0.05 -13.06
N SER A 281 -2.77 0.94 -12.32
CA SER A 281 -4.02 0.63 -11.61
C SER A 281 -5.15 0.31 -12.59
N ALA A 282 -5.34 1.09 -13.65
CA ALA A 282 -6.36 0.83 -14.67
C ALA A 282 -6.13 -0.51 -15.40
N ARG A 283 -4.87 -0.88 -15.65
CA ARG A 283 -4.54 -2.20 -16.18
C ARG A 283 -4.89 -3.31 -15.17
N ALA A 284 -4.59 -3.11 -13.90
CA ALA A 284 -4.82 -4.12 -12.87
C ALA A 284 -6.29 -4.53 -12.79
N VAL A 285 -7.21 -3.58 -12.85
CA VAL A 285 -8.66 -3.86 -12.75
C VAL A 285 -9.24 -4.62 -13.94
N THR A 286 -8.48 -4.80 -15.04
CA THR A 286 -8.88 -5.66 -16.18
C THR A 286 -8.48 -7.13 -15.98
N ILE A 287 -7.90 -7.48 -14.84
CA ILE A 287 -7.39 -8.83 -14.54
C ILE A 287 -7.97 -9.28 -13.21
N ARG A 288 -8.50 -10.50 -13.16
CA ARG A 288 -9.12 -11.03 -11.97
C ARG A 288 -8.09 -11.36 -10.88
N GLY A 289 -8.40 -11.00 -9.65
CA GLY A 289 -7.66 -11.33 -8.44
C GLY A 289 -6.66 -10.25 -8.01
N PRO A 290 -6.23 -10.28 -6.73
CA PRO A 290 -5.38 -9.23 -6.13
C PRO A 290 -3.98 -9.14 -6.73
N ALA A 291 -3.52 -10.16 -7.44
CA ALA A 291 -2.23 -10.16 -8.16
C ALA A 291 -2.29 -9.51 -9.55
N GLY A 292 -3.46 -9.06 -10.01
CA GLY A 292 -3.64 -8.40 -11.32
C GLY A 292 -2.73 -7.19 -11.53
N GLY A 293 -2.34 -6.52 -10.45
CA GLY A 293 -1.42 -5.37 -10.47
C GLY A 293 0.04 -5.71 -10.76
N VAL A 294 0.48 -6.94 -10.50
CA VAL A 294 1.89 -7.33 -10.73
C VAL A 294 2.16 -7.42 -12.22
N ALA A 295 2.98 -6.51 -12.72
CA ALA A 295 3.30 -6.39 -14.13
C ALA A 295 4.72 -5.89 -14.33
N SER A 296 5.31 -6.16 -15.51
CA SER A 296 6.54 -5.49 -15.91
C SER A 296 6.27 -4.04 -16.33
N GLN A 297 7.28 -3.18 -16.24
CA GLN A 297 7.18 -1.80 -16.73
C GLN A 297 6.73 -1.76 -18.21
N SER A 298 7.27 -2.66 -19.04
CA SER A 298 6.88 -2.73 -20.46
C SER A 298 5.41 -3.09 -20.68
N ALA A 299 4.81 -3.91 -19.80
CA ALA A 299 3.39 -4.24 -19.89
C ALA A 299 2.49 -3.04 -19.53
N VAL A 300 2.89 -2.23 -18.56
CA VAL A 300 2.17 -0.98 -18.21
C VAL A 300 2.30 0.04 -19.33
N GLU A 301 3.49 0.21 -19.91
CA GLU A 301 3.71 1.12 -21.04
C GLU A 301 2.94 0.69 -22.29
N ALA A 302 2.87 -0.60 -22.59
CA ALA A 302 2.06 -1.13 -23.70
C ALA A 302 0.57 -0.84 -23.46
N PHE A 303 0.08 -0.99 -22.23
CA PHE A 303 -1.29 -0.63 -21.89
C PHE A 303 -1.56 0.87 -22.10
N ARG A 304 -0.66 1.75 -21.63
CA ARG A 304 -0.75 3.22 -21.86
C ARG A 304 -0.86 3.58 -23.33
N ALA A 305 -0.05 2.92 -24.18
CA ALA A 305 -0.02 3.21 -25.60
C ALA A 305 -1.28 2.73 -26.35
N SER A 306 -1.96 1.70 -25.85
CA SER A 306 -3.11 1.07 -26.53
C SER A 306 -4.48 1.47 -25.97
N SER A 307 -4.53 2.05 -24.77
CA SER A 307 -5.78 2.33 -24.07
C SER A 307 -6.19 3.81 -24.16
N ARG A 308 -7.50 4.07 -24.09
CA ARG A 308 -8.05 5.43 -24.14
C ARG A 308 -8.32 5.95 -22.74
N ARG A 309 -8.03 7.23 -22.53
CA ARG A 309 -8.41 7.94 -21.30
C ARG A 309 -9.93 8.06 -21.21
N SER A 310 -10.43 8.08 -19.99
CA SER A 310 -11.81 8.52 -19.71
C SER A 310 -11.95 9.99 -20.09
N VAL A 311 -13.11 10.36 -20.62
CA VAL A 311 -13.43 11.73 -21.09
C VAL A 311 -14.04 12.51 -19.94
#